data_54eb2e323d9ac5911895b702d54a24c7
#
_entry.id   54eb2e323d9ac5911895b702d54a24c7
#
_cell.length_a   1.000
_cell.length_b   1.000
_cell.length_c   1.000
_cell.angle_alpha   90.00
_cell.angle_beta   90.00
_cell.angle_gamma   90.00
#
_symmetry.space_group_name_H-M   'P 1'
#
loop_
_entity.id
_entity.type
_entity.pdbx_description
1 polymer ?
#
loop_
_entity_poly.entity_id
_entity_poly.type
_entity_poly.pdbx_seq_one_letter_code
_entity_poly.pdbx_strand_id
1 'polypeptide(L)'
;MPMKKRRTAAAQAAARGPLPEVPAELLDHLVKGPMTPSEVQDLFLSFQKAVIERTMAAEMNLHLGYRPGEDKPEGQANERNGASGKTVLTEHGPVRVELPRDRDGSFAPILIPKHERRFTGFDDRIIAMYARGMSVREIQAFLAESYGTEVSPDFISSVTDEVMAETIAWQNRPLEAMYPVVFFDALRVKIRDDGGVSNKAVYLALGVQADGQRDVLGLWVEQTEGAKFWLKVFNELKTRGCQDILIAVVDGLKGLADAIATAFPRTTVQTCIVHLIRNSLDYAGWKDRKAVAAALRPIYAAASAQAAEQALQAFADGPWGTRYPTIVAAWQRAWENVTPFFVFP
;
A
#
# COMPACT_ATOMS: atom_id res chain seq x y z
N MET A 1 -0.62 11.94 -6.73
CA MET A 1 0.35 12.43 -5.70
C MET A 1 1.47 11.41 -5.60
N PRO A 2 2.75 11.79 -5.62
CA PRO A 2 3.83 10.82 -5.46
C PRO A 2 3.70 10.17 -4.09
N MET A 3 3.69 8.84 -4.05
CA MET A 3 3.77 8.09 -2.79
C MET A 3 5.03 8.56 -2.04
N LYS A 4 4.85 9.34 -0.99
CA LYS A 4 5.94 9.73 -0.10
C LYS A 4 6.65 8.45 0.34
N LYS A 5 7.93 8.29 -0.01
CA LYS A 5 8.77 7.20 0.51
C LYS A 5 8.51 7.11 2.02
N ARG A 6 8.04 5.96 2.48
CA ARG A 6 7.83 5.70 3.91
C ARG A 6 9.17 5.97 4.59
N ARG A 7 9.22 7.03 5.40
CA ARG A 7 10.42 7.37 6.16
C ARG A 7 10.74 6.19 7.08
N THR A 8 12.00 5.84 7.20
CA THR A 8 12.43 4.85 8.21
C THR A 8 12.01 5.32 9.60
N ALA A 9 11.84 4.41 10.57
CA ALA A 9 11.48 4.77 11.94
C ALA A 9 12.42 5.85 12.51
N ALA A 10 13.72 5.76 12.22
CA ALA A 10 14.70 6.78 12.58
C ALA A 10 14.42 8.13 11.90
N ALA A 11 14.07 8.15 10.62
CA ALA A 11 13.73 9.38 9.90
C ALA A 11 12.38 9.98 10.36
N GLN A 12 11.44 9.17 10.82
CA GLN A 12 10.20 9.62 11.43
C GLN A 12 10.44 10.22 12.82
N ALA A 13 11.27 9.57 13.63
CA ALA A 13 11.67 10.10 14.93
C ALA A 13 12.42 11.44 14.80
N ALA A 14 13.37 11.55 13.86
CA ALA A 14 14.08 12.79 13.58
C ALA A 14 13.15 13.92 13.09
N ALA A 15 12.08 13.59 12.35
CA ALA A 15 11.13 14.59 11.85
C ALA A 15 10.17 15.10 12.93
N ARG A 16 9.98 14.36 14.05
CA ARG A 16 9.14 14.80 15.19
C ARG A 16 9.84 15.85 16.06
N GLY A 17 11.14 16.02 15.89
CA GLY A 17 11.95 16.84 16.79
C GLY A 17 12.19 16.18 18.16
N PRO A 18 12.89 16.85 19.08
CA PRO A 18 13.08 16.34 20.43
C PRO A 18 11.73 16.24 21.14
N LEU A 19 11.50 15.12 21.83
CA LEU A 19 10.35 14.96 22.70
C LEU A 19 10.45 15.94 23.87
N PRO A 20 9.33 16.40 24.44
CA PRO A 20 9.34 17.17 25.67
C PRO A 20 10.09 16.42 26.76
N GLU A 21 10.96 17.13 27.48
CA GLU A 21 11.66 16.56 28.63
C GLU A 21 10.65 16.26 29.75
N VAL A 22 10.71 15.04 30.27
CA VAL A 22 9.93 14.64 31.44
C VAL A 22 10.71 15.08 32.68
N PRO A 23 10.12 15.86 33.60
CA PRO A 23 10.82 16.29 34.82
C PRO A 23 11.32 15.09 35.62
N ALA A 24 12.59 15.16 36.07
CA ALA A 24 13.22 14.07 36.82
C ALA A 24 12.43 13.72 38.10
N GLU A 25 11.90 14.74 38.80
CA GLU A 25 11.07 14.56 39.98
C GLU A 25 9.82 13.69 39.73
N LEU A 26 9.22 13.82 38.53
CA LEU A 26 8.10 12.98 38.14
C LEU A 26 8.53 11.53 37.93
N LEU A 27 9.67 11.33 37.30
CA LEU A 27 10.24 10.00 37.07
C LEU A 27 10.63 9.33 38.38
N ASP A 28 11.27 10.04 39.30
CA ASP A 28 11.65 9.56 40.64
C ASP A 28 10.41 9.18 41.47
N HIS A 29 9.29 9.87 41.26
CA HIS A 29 8.03 9.54 41.91
C HIS A 29 7.37 8.28 41.36
N LEU A 30 7.47 8.04 40.06
CA LEU A 30 6.84 6.95 39.35
C LEU A 30 7.70 5.68 39.36
N VAL A 31 9.03 5.80 39.26
CA VAL A 31 9.98 4.67 39.17
C VAL A 31 10.79 4.59 40.44
N LYS A 32 10.34 3.80 41.41
CA LYS A 32 10.99 3.65 42.73
C LYS A 32 12.05 2.53 42.79
N GLY A 33 12.27 1.82 41.69
CA GLY A 33 13.22 0.70 41.63
C GLY A 33 13.14 -0.06 40.29
N PRO A 34 13.80 -1.21 40.18
CA PRO A 34 13.71 -2.05 38.99
C PRO A 34 12.26 -2.45 38.71
N MET A 35 11.84 -2.38 37.44
CA MET A 35 10.49 -2.72 36.99
C MET A 35 10.55 -3.84 35.95
N THR A 36 9.57 -4.69 35.96
CA THR A 36 9.33 -5.69 34.92
C THR A 36 8.74 -5.03 33.68
N PRO A 37 8.84 -5.65 32.49
CA PRO A 37 8.21 -5.12 31.28
C PRO A 37 6.70 -4.86 31.42
N SER A 38 5.99 -5.70 32.17
CA SER A 38 4.55 -5.53 32.44
C SER A 38 4.29 -4.29 33.28
N GLU A 39 5.05 -4.08 34.38
CA GLU A 39 4.92 -2.90 35.23
C GLU A 39 5.22 -1.61 34.48
N VAL A 40 6.20 -1.63 33.56
CA VAL A 40 6.49 -0.48 32.68
C VAL A 40 5.29 -0.21 31.77
N GLN A 41 4.66 -1.25 31.21
CA GLN A 41 3.49 -1.11 30.36
C GLN A 41 2.28 -0.56 31.13
N ASP A 42 2.03 -1.06 32.33
CA ASP A 42 0.95 -0.57 33.20
C ASP A 42 1.17 0.91 33.59
N LEU A 43 2.42 1.30 33.81
CA LEU A 43 2.78 2.70 34.08
C LEU A 43 2.48 3.58 32.86
N PHE A 44 2.82 3.14 31.65
CA PHE A 44 2.50 3.88 30.42
C PHE A 44 0.99 4.00 30.22
N LEU A 45 0.22 2.96 30.45
CA LEU A 45 -1.24 3.00 30.37
C LEU A 45 -1.83 3.99 31.38
N SER A 46 -1.33 3.98 32.63
CA SER A 46 -1.76 4.91 33.68
C SER A 46 -1.41 6.35 33.35
N PHE A 47 -0.21 6.59 32.83
CA PHE A 47 0.22 7.90 32.38
C PHE A 47 -0.62 8.40 31.19
N GLN A 48 -0.86 7.55 30.21
CA GLN A 48 -1.69 7.86 29.05
C GLN A 48 -3.12 8.20 29.46
N LYS A 49 -3.71 7.44 30.40
CA LYS A 49 -5.02 7.76 30.99
C LYS A 49 -5.02 9.15 31.61
N ALA A 50 -4.04 9.46 32.46
CA ALA A 50 -3.97 10.75 33.12
C ALA A 50 -3.83 11.92 32.15
N VAL A 51 -3.04 11.76 31.10
CA VAL A 51 -2.86 12.77 30.03
C VAL A 51 -4.17 12.98 29.26
N ILE A 52 -4.86 11.90 28.88
CA ILE A 52 -6.14 11.97 28.16
C ILE A 52 -7.17 12.71 29.02
N GLU A 53 -7.38 12.29 30.27
CA GLU A 53 -8.36 12.90 31.16
C GLU A 53 -8.06 14.39 31.43
N ARG A 54 -6.77 14.73 31.58
CA ARG A 54 -6.34 16.13 31.76
C ARG A 54 -6.60 16.99 30.52
N THR A 55 -6.34 16.46 29.34
CA THR A 55 -6.61 17.15 28.07
C THR A 55 -8.12 17.36 27.88
N MET A 56 -8.93 16.33 28.14
CA MET A 56 -10.39 16.42 28.05
C MET A 56 -10.97 17.44 29.06
N ALA A 57 -10.38 17.50 30.25
CA ALA A 57 -10.74 18.53 31.23
C ALA A 57 -10.38 19.95 30.76
N ALA A 58 -9.24 20.11 30.08
CA ALA A 58 -8.84 21.38 29.49
C ALA A 58 -9.76 21.80 28.34
N GLU A 59 -10.17 20.87 27.46
CA GLU A 59 -11.17 21.14 26.41
C GLU A 59 -12.51 21.57 27.01
N MET A 60 -12.97 20.93 28.08
CA MET A 60 -14.19 21.32 28.79
C MET A 60 -14.07 22.73 29.41
N ASN A 61 -12.90 23.07 29.95
CA ASN A 61 -12.66 24.43 30.47
C ASN A 61 -12.77 25.49 29.38
N LEU A 62 -12.22 25.20 28.19
CA LEU A 62 -12.32 26.08 27.03
C LEU A 62 -13.77 26.20 26.54
N HIS A 63 -14.50 25.08 26.49
CA HIS A 63 -15.91 25.05 26.07
C HIS A 63 -16.82 25.83 26.97
N LEU A 64 -16.65 25.76 28.28
CA LEU A 64 -17.48 26.47 29.27
C LEU A 64 -16.97 27.87 29.60
N GLY A 65 -15.69 28.16 29.31
CA GLY A 65 -15.09 29.48 29.62
C GLY A 65 -14.62 29.64 31.07
N TYR A 66 -14.66 28.59 31.92
CA TYR A 66 -14.21 28.65 33.31
C TYR A 66 -13.69 27.31 33.81
N ARG A 67 -12.83 27.32 34.85
CA ARG A 67 -12.27 26.09 35.45
C ARG A 67 -13.12 25.60 36.62
N PRO A 68 -12.97 24.33 37.06
CA PRO A 68 -13.58 23.87 38.31
C PRO A 68 -13.16 24.74 39.50
N GLY A 69 -14.15 25.22 40.24
CA GLY A 69 -13.95 26.10 41.42
C GLY A 69 -13.82 27.59 41.09
N GLU A 70 -13.84 27.99 39.84
CA GLU A 70 -13.95 29.40 39.44
C GLU A 70 -15.40 29.83 39.28
N ASP A 71 -15.64 31.12 39.43
CA ASP A 71 -16.97 31.71 39.20
C ASP A 71 -17.36 31.57 37.74
N LYS A 72 -18.65 31.32 37.54
CA LYS A 72 -19.23 31.14 36.21
C LYS A 72 -19.28 32.50 35.49
N PRO A 73 -18.82 32.60 34.22
CA PRO A 73 -18.89 33.83 33.45
C PRO A 73 -20.33 34.34 33.31
N GLU A 74 -20.51 35.65 33.33
CA GLU A 74 -21.80 36.29 33.13
C GLU A 74 -22.39 35.90 31.76
N GLY A 75 -23.65 35.45 31.74
CA GLY A 75 -24.34 34.99 30.54
C GLY A 75 -24.09 33.53 30.16
N GLN A 76 -23.19 32.82 30.83
CA GLN A 76 -22.98 31.38 30.58
C GLN A 76 -24.06 30.53 31.24
N ALA A 77 -24.97 29.93 30.46
CA ALA A 77 -26.04 29.07 30.95
C ALA A 77 -25.60 27.64 31.23
N ASN A 78 -24.68 27.11 30.42
CA ASN A 78 -24.23 25.74 30.53
C ASN A 78 -23.24 25.52 31.71
N GLU A 79 -23.21 24.32 32.26
CA GLU A 79 -22.36 23.96 33.40
C GLU A 79 -21.88 22.51 33.31
N ARG A 80 -20.86 22.16 34.10
CA ARG A 80 -20.37 20.79 34.19
C ARG A 80 -21.43 19.86 34.79
N ASN A 81 -21.56 18.65 34.21
CA ASN A 81 -22.52 17.66 34.64
C ASN A 81 -21.81 16.29 34.88
N GLY A 82 -20.80 16.31 35.75
CA GLY A 82 -20.04 15.11 36.10
C GLY A 82 -19.18 14.58 34.96
N ALA A 83 -18.89 13.28 35.03
CA ALA A 83 -18.12 12.55 34.01
C ALA A 83 -18.81 11.22 33.67
N SER A 84 -18.44 10.64 32.53
CA SER A 84 -18.88 9.31 32.10
C SER A 84 -17.68 8.43 31.76
N GLY A 85 -17.67 7.21 32.30
CA GLY A 85 -16.64 6.23 31.98
C GLY A 85 -16.77 5.72 30.55
N LYS A 86 -15.65 5.70 29.82
CA LYS A 86 -15.55 5.20 28.45
C LYS A 86 -14.27 4.40 28.31
N THR A 87 -14.35 3.21 27.72
CA THR A 87 -13.15 2.45 27.37
C THR A 87 -12.71 2.86 25.96
N VAL A 88 -11.45 3.28 25.85
CA VAL A 88 -10.82 3.70 24.61
C VAL A 88 -9.69 2.74 24.27
N LEU A 89 -9.65 2.25 23.04
CA LEU A 89 -8.60 1.40 22.52
C LEU A 89 -7.41 2.25 22.10
N THR A 90 -6.24 1.97 22.68
CA THR A 90 -4.99 2.66 22.36
C THR A 90 -3.98 1.68 21.78
N GLU A 91 -2.86 2.20 21.27
CA GLU A 91 -1.77 1.36 20.78
C GLU A 91 -1.10 0.49 21.86
N HIS A 92 -1.36 0.77 23.14
CA HIS A 92 -0.82 0.02 24.29
C HIS A 92 -1.86 -0.87 24.94
N GLY A 93 -3.13 -0.81 24.49
CA GLY A 93 -4.23 -1.60 25.03
C GLY A 93 -5.46 -0.76 25.37
N PRO A 94 -6.52 -1.38 25.93
CA PRO A 94 -7.73 -0.68 26.33
C PRO A 94 -7.50 0.15 27.60
N VAL A 95 -7.89 1.41 27.57
CA VAL A 95 -7.81 2.33 28.71
C VAL A 95 -9.20 2.82 29.07
N ARG A 96 -9.61 2.65 30.32
CA ARG A 96 -10.85 3.23 30.82
C ARG A 96 -10.60 4.66 31.29
N VAL A 97 -11.20 5.61 30.59
CA VAL A 97 -11.09 7.06 30.85
C VAL A 97 -12.42 7.66 31.32
N GLU A 98 -12.35 8.67 32.17
CA GLU A 98 -13.48 9.44 32.62
C GLU A 98 -13.58 10.75 31.80
N LEU A 99 -14.62 10.83 30.95
CA LEU A 99 -14.84 11.97 30.07
C LEU A 99 -15.79 12.98 30.72
N PRO A 100 -15.42 14.26 30.82
CA PRO A 100 -16.29 15.28 31.40
C PRO A 100 -17.53 15.48 30.52
N ARG A 101 -18.61 15.82 31.18
CA ARG A 101 -19.92 16.14 30.54
C ARG A 101 -20.38 17.53 30.96
N ASP A 102 -21.05 18.20 30.03
CA ASP A 102 -21.79 19.41 30.26
C ASP A 102 -23.30 19.13 30.41
N ARG A 103 -24.05 20.09 30.91
CA ARG A 103 -25.46 19.90 31.23
C ARG A 103 -26.38 19.87 30.01
N ASP A 104 -26.09 20.68 29.01
CA ASP A 104 -26.87 20.74 27.77
C ASP A 104 -26.41 19.76 26.68
N GLY A 105 -25.32 19.06 26.90
CA GLY A 105 -24.78 18.06 25.95
C GLY A 105 -24.12 18.66 24.71
N SER A 106 -23.82 19.95 24.70
CA SER A 106 -23.20 20.65 23.56
C SER A 106 -21.69 20.40 23.45
N PHE A 107 -21.04 19.95 24.52
CA PHE A 107 -19.60 19.64 24.51
C PHE A 107 -19.28 18.60 23.47
N ALA A 108 -18.48 18.97 22.47
CA ALA A 108 -17.96 18.10 21.42
C ALA A 108 -16.43 18.00 21.55
N PRO A 109 -15.91 16.98 22.25
CA PRO A 109 -14.48 16.83 22.46
C PRO A 109 -13.74 16.58 21.15
N ILE A 110 -12.54 17.16 21.03
CA ILE A 110 -11.67 17.06 19.86
C ILE A 110 -10.78 15.82 19.97
N LEU A 111 -10.21 15.58 21.16
CA LEU A 111 -9.26 14.48 21.38
C LEU A 111 -9.90 13.10 21.23
N ILE A 112 -11.11 12.93 21.75
CA ILE A 112 -11.91 11.70 21.65
C ILE A 112 -13.34 12.10 21.30
N PRO A 113 -13.69 12.18 20.01
CA PRO A 113 -15.04 12.57 19.57
C PRO A 113 -16.14 11.69 20.17
N LYS A 114 -17.36 12.23 20.24
CA LYS A 114 -18.54 11.46 20.66
C LYS A 114 -18.66 10.22 19.77
N HIS A 115 -18.96 9.08 20.38
CA HIS A 115 -19.11 7.76 19.72
C HIS A 115 -17.81 7.08 19.27
N GLU A 116 -16.66 7.77 19.22
CA GLU A 116 -15.38 7.10 18.97
C GLU A 116 -14.84 6.44 20.24
N ARG A 117 -14.39 5.18 20.09
CA ARG A 117 -13.78 4.38 21.17
C ARG A 117 -12.33 4.00 20.85
N ARG A 118 -11.73 4.69 19.89
CA ARG A 118 -10.40 4.38 19.36
C ARG A 118 -9.52 5.60 19.45
N PHE A 119 -8.27 5.38 19.79
CA PHE A 119 -7.24 6.40 19.69
C PHE A 119 -6.51 6.27 18.35
N THR A 120 -6.11 7.37 17.75
CA THR A 120 -5.43 7.43 16.46
C THR A 120 -4.29 6.41 16.36
N GLY A 121 -4.24 5.58 15.29
CA GLY A 121 -3.17 4.60 15.04
C GLY A 121 -3.55 3.15 15.28
N PHE A 122 -4.65 2.84 15.97
CA PHE A 122 -5.10 1.46 16.16
C PHE A 122 -5.62 0.87 14.84
N ASP A 123 -6.38 1.65 14.08
CA ASP A 123 -6.92 1.26 12.78
C ASP A 123 -5.81 1.04 11.76
N ASP A 124 -4.77 1.88 11.74
CA ASP A 124 -3.58 1.71 10.90
C ASP A 124 -2.89 0.35 11.11
N ARG A 125 -2.92 -0.18 12.34
CA ARG A 125 -2.35 -1.50 12.65
C ARG A 125 -3.21 -2.63 12.10
N ILE A 126 -4.53 -2.53 12.22
CA ILE A 126 -5.47 -3.48 11.61
C ILE A 126 -5.27 -3.51 10.10
N ILE A 127 -5.24 -2.33 9.47
CA ILE A 127 -4.97 -2.18 8.04
C ILE A 127 -3.62 -2.81 7.66
N ALA A 128 -2.56 -2.55 8.45
CA ALA A 128 -1.24 -3.11 8.19
C ALA A 128 -1.19 -4.63 8.32
N MET A 129 -1.92 -5.24 9.25
CA MET A 129 -2.05 -6.69 9.40
C MET A 129 -2.86 -7.29 8.25
N TYR A 130 -3.97 -6.68 7.88
CA TYR A 130 -4.81 -7.10 6.76
C TYR A 130 -4.05 -7.02 5.43
N ALA A 131 -3.31 -5.93 5.19
CA ALA A 131 -2.46 -5.76 4.01
C ALA A 131 -1.31 -6.78 3.91
N ARG A 132 -0.93 -7.43 5.02
CA ARG A 132 0.03 -8.55 5.04
C ARG A 132 -0.63 -9.90 4.79
N GLY A 133 -1.93 -9.94 4.56
CA GLY A 133 -2.69 -11.15 4.24
C GLY A 133 -3.24 -11.89 5.45
N MET A 134 -3.23 -11.28 6.64
CA MET A 134 -3.87 -11.89 7.82
C MET A 134 -5.39 -11.90 7.65
N SER A 135 -6.00 -13.03 7.97
CA SER A 135 -7.46 -13.14 8.03
C SER A 135 -8.01 -12.38 9.25
N VAL A 136 -9.31 -12.06 9.21
CA VAL A 136 -10.01 -11.40 10.33
C VAL A 136 -9.79 -12.15 11.65
N ARG A 137 -9.83 -13.50 11.62
CA ARG A 137 -9.60 -14.34 12.82
C ARG A 137 -8.17 -14.24 13.35
N GLU A 138 -7.18 -14.20 12.46
CA GLU A 138 -5.77 -14.05 12.85
C GLU A 138 -5.51 -12.66 13.43
N ILE A 139 -6.14 -11.62 12.88
CA ILE A 139 -6.08 -10.26 13.43
C ILE A 139 -6.71 -10.21 14.82
N GLN A 140 -7.89 -10.84 15.03
CA GLN A 140 -8.52 -10.93 16.34
C GLN A 140 -7.61 -11.63 17.35
N ALA A 141 -7.07 -12.81 16.98
CA ALA A 141 -6.17 -13.56 17.84
C ALA A 141 -4.91 -12.76 18.21
N PHE A 142 -4.30 -12.09 17.23
CA PHE A 142 -3.13 -11.26 17.44
C PHE A 142 -3.42 -10.07 18.38
N LEU A 143 -4.56 -9.41 18.21
CA LEU A 143 -4.95 -8.27 19.05
C LEU A 143 -5.27 -8.71 20.48
N ALA A 144 -5.92 -9.87 20.65
CA ALA A 144 -6.19 -10.44 21.97
C ALA A 144 -4.89 -10.85 22.70
N GLU A 145 -3.97 -11.51 21.99
CA GLU A 145 -2.70 -11.97 22.54
C GLU A 145 -1.74 -10.81 22.86
N SER A 146 -1.59 -9.86 21.89
CA SER A 146 -0.58 -8.81 22.01
C SER A 146 -1.02 -7.61 22.82
N TYR A 147 -2.33 -7.33 22.85
CA TYR A 147 -2.89 -6.11 23.47
C TYR A 147 -3.99 -6.40 24.49
N GLY A 148 -4.32 -7.68 24.75
CA GLY A 148 -5.41 -8.05 25.66
C GLY A 148 -6.77 -7.49 25.23
N THR A 149 -6.95 -7.23 23.92
CA THR A 149 -8.13 -6.52 23.37
C THR A 149 -8.92 -7.45 22.50
N GLU A 150 -10.16 -7.72 22.87
CA GLU A 150 -11.12 -8.41 22.02
C GLU A 150 -11.80 -7.41 21.08
N VAL A 151 -11.72 -7.67 19.78
CA VAL A 151 -12.39 -6.88 18.74
C VAL A 151 -13.35 -7.77 17.96
N SER A 152 -14.50 -7.24 17.57
CA SER A 152 -15.46 -7.99 16.77
C SER A 152 -14.98 -8.13 15.31
N PRO A 153 -15.40 -9.18 14.59
CA PRO A 153 -15.17 -9.30 13.15
C PRO A 153 -15.69 -8.09 12.38
N ASP A 154 -16.88 -7.60 12.74
CA ASP A 154 -17.53 -6.44 12.10
C ASP A 154 -16.70 -5.17 12.26
N PHE A 155 -16.03 -5.03 13.41
CA PHE A 155 -15.12 -3.92 13.64
C PHE A 155 -13.92 -3.94 12.69
N ILE A 156 -13.26 -5.10 12.51
CA ILE A 156 -12.14 -5.23 11.58
C ILE A 156 -12.63 -4.96 10.15
N SER A 157 -13.82 -5.46 9.79
CA SER A 157 -14.44 -5.20 8.49
C SER A 157 -14.69 -3.72 8.27
N SER A 158 -15.24 -2.99 9.26
CA SER A 158 -15.48 -1.55 9.13
C SER A 158 -14.20 -0.74 8.90
N VAL A 159 -13.11 -1.12 9.58
CA VAL A 159 -11.78 -0.48 9.38
C VAL A 159 -11.23 -0.75 7.97
N THR A 160 -11.42 -1.96 7.46
CA THR A 160 -10.97 -2.30 6.09
C THR A 160 -11.87 -1.67 5.02
N ASP A 161 -13.15 -1.46 5.29
CA ASP A 161 -14.08 -0.80 4.37
C ASP A 161 -13.75 0.69 4.17
N GLU A 162 -13.24 1.38 5.19
CA GLU A 162 -12.74 2.76 5.05
C GLU A 162 -11.60 2.83 4.03
N VAL A 163 -10.67 1.85 4.06
CA VAL A 163 -9.58 1.75 3.08
C VAL A 163 -10.09 1.46 1.67
N MET A 164 -11.21 0.75 1.54
CA MET A 164 -11.82 0.48 0.23
C MET A 164 -12.28 1.77 -0.45
N ALA A 165 -12.85 2.73 0.29
CA ALA A 165 -13.23 4.03 -0.26
C ALA A 165 -12.02 4.81 -0.80
N GLU A 166 -10.91 4.83 -0.05
CA GLU A 166 -9.66 5.44 -0.49
C GLU A 166 -9.06 4.72 -1.71
N THR A 167 -9.11 3.39 -1.73
CA THR A 167 -8.64 2.57 -2.85
C THR A 167 -9.44 2.86 -4.12
N ILE A 168 -10.76 2.97 -4.01
CA ILE A 168 -11.65 3.33 -5.13
C ILE A 168 -11.34 4.76 -5.62
N ALA A 169 -11.17 5.71 -4.71
CA ALA A 169 -10.80 7.09 -5.07
C ALA A 169 -9.43 7.14 -5.76
N TRP A 170 -8.45 6.37 -5.26
CA TRP A 170 -7.14 6.24 -5.88
C TRP A 170 -7.23 5.60 -7.27
N GLN A 171 -7.99 4.52 -7.44
CA GLN A 171 -8.18 3.84 -8.73
C GLN A 171 -8.82 4.77 -9.76
N ASN A 172 -9.76 5.62 -9.34
CA ASN A 172 -10.49 6.53 -10.23
C ASN A 172 -9.85 7.93 -10.39
N ARG A 173 -8.69 8.17 -9.79
CA ARG A 173 -8.03 9.48 -9.87
C ARG A 173 -7.69 9.86 -11.32
N PRO A 174 -7.65 11.17 -11.65
CA PRO A 174 -7.16 11.64 -12.95
C PRO A 174 -5.71 11.19 -13.19
N LEU A 175 -5.41 10.91 -14.46
CA LEU A 175 -4.09 10.52 -14.94
C LEU A 175 -3.50 11.63 -15.81
N GLU A 176 -2.18 11.56 -16.03
CA GLU A 176 -1.51 12.41 -16.99
C GLU A 176 -2.01 12.12 -18.41
N ALA A 177 -2.03 13.16 -19.25
CA ALA A 177 -2.51 13.03 -20.63
C ALA A 177 -1.61 12.12 -21.49
N MET A 178 -0.33 11.98 -21.15
CA MET A 178 0.63 11.19 -21.89
C MET A 178 1.62 10.51 -20.95
N TYR A 179 1.92 9.23 -21.23
CA TYR A 179 2.99 8.47 -20.57
C TYR A 179 4.01 8.01 -21.62
N PRO A 180 5.31 8.35 -21.45
CA PRO A 180 6.39 7.85 -22.31
C PRO A 180 6.46 6.33 -22.33
N VAL A 181 6.34 5.67 -21.17
CA VAL A 181 6.36 4.21 -21.07
C VAL A 181 5.32 3.75 -20.09
N VAL A 182 4.55 2.72 -20.45
CA VAL A 182 3.67 2.01 -19.54
C VAL A 182 4.00 0.52 -19.57
N PHE A 183 4.25 -0.06 -18.40
CA PHE A 183 4.42 -1.49 -18.22
C PHE A 183 3.08 -2.12 -17.85
N PHE A 184 2.68 -3.15 -18.57
CA PHE A 184 1.53 -3.99 -18.25
C PHE A 184 2.02 -5.36 -17.81
N ASP A 185 1.64 -5.77 -16.60
CA ASP A 185 2.09 -7.01 -15.98
C ASP A 185 0.92 -7.70 -15.27
N ALA A 186 1.03 -9.00 -15.03
CA ALA A 186 0.04 -9.79 -14.33
C ALA A 186 0.70 -10.60 -13.20
N LEU A 187 0.18 -10.44 -11.99
CA LEU A 187 0.58 -11.21 -10.83
C LEU A 187 -0.49 -12.26 -10.52
N ARG A 188 -0.11 -13.52 -10.41
CA ARG A 188 -1.02 -14.57 -9.96
C ARG A 188 -0.96 -14.67 -8.44
N VAL A 189 -2.13 -14.45 -7.81
CA VAL A 189 -2.30 -14.47 -6.37
C VAL A 189 -3.41 -15.43 -5.96
N LYS A 190 -3.27 -16.01 -4.77
CA LYS A 190 -4.34 -16.81 -4.17
C LYS A 190 -5.28 -15.88 -3.44
N ILE A 191 -6.51 -15.79 -3.90
CA ILE A 191 -7.55 -14.96 -3.29
C ILE A 191 -8.63 -15.90 -2.72
N ARG A 192 -9.00 -15.65 -1.46
CA ARG A 192 -10.17 -16.32 -0.87
C ARG A 192 -11.43 -15.55 -1.26
N ASP A 193 -12.38 -16.26 -1.87
CA ASP A 193 -13.64 -15.72 -2.33
C ASP A 193 -14.71 -16.78 -2.11
N ASP A 194 -15.88 -16.41 -1.58
CA ASP A 194 -17.02 -17.30 -1.29
C ASP A 194 -16.65 -18.61 -0.57
N GLY A 195 -15.74 -18.52 0.42
CA GLY A 195 -15.31 -19.67 1.22
C GLY A 195 -14.26 -20.58 0.55
N GLY A 196 -13.92 -20.34 -0.71
CA GLY A 196 -12.88 -21.05 -1.48
C GLY A 196 -11.62 -20.22 -1.69
N VAL A 197 -10.49 -20.88 -1.99
CA VAL A 197 -9.26 -20.22 -2.41
C VAL A 197 -9.04 -20.49 -3.90
N SER A 198 -9.05 -19.44 -4.71
CA SER A 198 -8.82 -19.52 -6.15
C SER A 198 -7.58 -18.71 -6.56
N ASN A 199 -6.90 -19.15 -7.63
CA ASN A 199 -5.85 -18.35 -8.24
C ASN A 199 -6.51 -17.31 -9.15
N LYS A 200 -6.34 -16.03 -8.80
CA LYS A 200 -6.78 -14.91 -9.65
C LYS A 200 -5.56 -14.16 -10.18
N ALA A 201 -5.70 -13.55 -11.33
CA ALA A 201 -4.70 -12.62 -11.85
C ALA A 201 -5.02 -11.21 -11.38
N VAL A 202 -4.01 -10.53 -10.86
CA VAL A 202 -4.03 -9.09 -10.59
C VAL A 202 -3.19 -8.43 -11.67
N TYR A 203 -3.85 -7.67 -12.51
CA TYR A 203 -3.21 -6.92 -13.59
C TYR A 203 -2.80 -5.54 -13.10
N LEU A 204 -1.61 -5.12 -13.47
CA LEU A 204 -0.99 -3.86 -13.06
C LEU A 204 -0.63 -3.05 -14.29
N ALA A 205 -0.93 -1.77 -14.28
CA ALA A 205 -0.35 -0.80 -15.20
C ALA A 205 0.57 0.16 -14.42
N LEU A 206 1.86 0.19 -14.77
CA LEU A 206 2.87 1.06 -14.19
C LEU A 206 3.35 2.05 -15.24
N GLY A 207 2.96 3.32 -15.10
CA GLY A 207 3.39 4.40 -15.97
C GLY A 207 4.72 5.02 -15.52
N VAL A 208 5.50 5.47 -16.50
CA VAL A 208 6.66 6.34 -16.28
C VAL A 208 6.27 7.70 -16.84
N GLN A 209 6.37 8.73 -16.01
CA GLN A 209 6.07 10.13 -16.36
C GLN A 209 7.26 10.76 -17.10
N ALA A 210 7.04 11.94 -17.70
CA ALA A 210 8.08 12.65 -18.45
C ALA A 210 9.31 13.04 -17.61
N ASP A 211 9.13 13.18 -16.30
CA ASP A 211 10.21 13.44 -15.33
C ASP A 211 10.92 12.16 -14.82
N GLY A 212 10.52 10.99 -15.33
CA GLY A 212 11.06 9.69 -14.93
C GLY A 212 10.41 9.10 -13.66
N GLN A 213 9.48 9.79 -13.02
CA GLN A 213 8.75 9.23 -11.88
C GLN A 213 7.85 8.07 -12.32
N ARG A 214 7.73 7.08 -11.44
CA ARG A 214 6.86 5.92 -11.67
C ARG A 214 5.56 6.10 -10.92
N ASP A 215 4.46 5.86 -11.60
CA ASP A 215 3.11 5.90 -11.06
C ASP A 215 2.35 4.62 -11.37
N VAL A 216 1.71 4.02 -10.37
CA VAL A 216 0.82 2.89 -10.58
C VAL A 216 -0.51 3.41 -11.09
N LEU A 217 -0.82 3.21 -12.36
CA LEU A 217 -2.01 3.76 -13.02
C LEU A 217 -3.29 3.07 -12.58
N GLY A 218 -3.21 1.78 -12.23
CA GLY A 218 -4.34 1.03 -11.73
C GLY A 218 -4.01 -0.44 -11.50
N LEU A 219 -4.94 -1.11 -10.80
CA LEU A 219 -4.94 -2.53 -10.49
C LEU A 219 -6.30 -3.11 -10.89
N TRP A 220 -6.29 -4.24 -11.58
CA TRP A 220 -7.53 -4.94 -11.98
C TRP A 220 -7.43 -6.41 -11.61
N VAL A 221 -8.49 -6.93 -11.01
CA VAL A 221 -8.58 -8.35 -10.64
C VAL A 221 -9.58 -9.02 -11.58
N GLU A 222 -9.14 -10.01 -12.33
CA GLU A 222 -9.99 -10.72 -13.28
C GLU A 222 -9.63 -12.20 -13.33
N GLN A 223 -10.61 -13.05 -13.61
CA GLN A 223 -10.41 -14.50 -13.75
C GLN A 223 -9.97 -14.88 -15.16
N THR A 224 -10.44 -14.14 -16.16
CA THR A 224 -10.24 -14.47 -17.58
C THR A 224 -9.54 -13.33 -18.29
N GLU A 225 -8.35 -13.59 -18.79
CA GLU A 225 -7.60 -12.67 -19.63
C GLU A 225 -8.10 -12.73 -21.08
N GLY A 226 -8.21 -11.57 -21.73
CA GLY A 226 -8.56 -11.48 -23.14
C GLY A 226 -8.71 -10.05 -23.65
N ALA A 227 -8.87 -9.89 -24.94
CA ALA A 227 -8.94 -8.58 -25.59
C ALA A 227 -10.06 -7.68 -25.03
N LYS A 228 -11.21 -8.25 -24.68
CA LYS A 228 -12.34 -7.49 -24.06
C LYS A 228 -11.97 -6.90 -22.70
N PHE A 229 -11.25 -7.67 -21.86
CA PHE A 229 -10.76 -7.19 -20.58
C PHE A 229 -9.78 -6.02 -20.77
N TRP A 230 -8.80 -6.16 -21.66
CA TRP A 230 -7.83 -5.12 -21.94
C TRP A 230 -8.45 -3.86 -22.54
N LEU A 231 -9.44 -3.99 -23.43
CA LEU A 231 -10.18 -2.85 -23.93
C LEU A 231 -10.91 -2.10 -22.81
N LYS A 232 -11.47 -2.81 -21.84
CA LYS A 232 -12.07 -2.18 -20.64
C LYS A 232 -11.01 -1.39 -19.86
N VAL A 233 -9.85 -1.98 -19.62
CA VAL A 233 -8.72 -1.33 -18.91
C VAL A 233 -8.29 -0.05 -19.65
N PHE A 234 -8.09 -0.12 -20.96
CA PHE A 234 -7.66 1.04 -21.75
C PHE A 234 -8.71 2.13 -21.82
N ASN A 235 -10.00 1.77 -21.94
CA ASN A 235 -11.08 2.75 -21.89
C ASN A 235 -11.15 3.45 -20.53
N GLU A 236 -10.92 2.73 -19.44
CA GLU A 236 -10.82 3.30 -18.08
C GLU A 236 -9.63 4.29 -17.99
N LEU A 237 -8.45 3.91 -18.49
CA LEU A 237 -7.29 4.82 -18.53
C LEU A 237 -7.61 6.10 -19.32
N LYS A 238 -8.28 5.97 -20.48
CA LYS A 238 -8.71 7.12 -21.28
C LYS A 238 -9.73 8.00 -20.56
N THR A 239 -10.73 7.40 -19.93
CA THR A 239 -11.75 8.13 -19.17
C THR A 239 -11.11 8.92 -18.01
N ARG A 240 -10.04 8.43 -17.45
CA ARG A 240 -9.26 9.08 -16.39
C ARG A 240 -8.26 10.11 -16.92
N GLY A 241 -8.17 10.34 -18.22
CA GLY A 241 -7.37 11.41 -18.85
C GLY A 241 -6.17 10.95 -19.66
N CYS A 242 -5.75 9.67 -19.62
CA CYS A 242 -4.64 9.16 -20.41
C CYS A 242 -5.02 9.10 -21.91
N GLN A 243 -4.52 10.03 -22.70
CA GLN A 243 -4.82 10.14 -24.14
C GLN A 243 -3.79 9.44 -25.01
N ASP A 244 -2.55 9.32 -24.55
CA ASP A 244 -1.46 8.76 -25.34
C ASP A 244 -0.46 7.95 -24.47
N ILE A 245 0.06 6.88 -25.05
CA ILE A 245 1.14 6.05 -24.51
C ILE A 245 2.14 5.86 -25.63
N LEU A 246 3.41 6.28 -25.46
CA LEU A 246 4.40 6.13 -26.52
C LEU A 246 4.88 4.69 -26.65
N ILE A 247 5.21 4.05 -25.53
CA ILE A 247 5.71 2.68 -25.49
C ILE A 247 4.91 1.88 -24.46
N ALA A 248 4.31 0.78 -24.87
CA ALA A 248 3.67 -0.19 -23.99
C ALA A 248 4.57 -1.44 -23.86
N VAL A 249 5.09 -1.69 -22.67
CA VAL A 249 5.89 -2.88 -22.38
C VAL A 249 5.00 -3.99 -21.87
N VAL A 250 4.97 -5.12 -22.56
CA VAL A 250 4.08 -6.26 -22.31
C VAL A 250 4.85 -7.57 -22.13
N ASP A 251 4.29 -8.48 -21.37
CA ASP A 251 4.90 -9.81 -21.11
C ASP A 251 4.37 -10.93 -22.03
N GLY A 252 3.66 -10.56 -23.10
CA GLY A 252 3.03 -11.51 -24.04
C GLY A 252 1.61 -11.92 -23.61
N LEU A 253 0.94 -11.12 -22.78
CA LEU A 253 -0.43 -11.30 -22.34
C LEU A 253 -1.41 -11.38 -23.52
N LYS A 254 -2.31 -12.38 -23.48
CA LYS A 254 -3.20 -12.71 -24.60
C LYS A 254 -4.18 -11.58 -24.91
N GLY A 255 -4.19 -11.14 -26.18
CA GLY A 255 -5.12 -10.11 -26.64
C GLY A 255 -4.77 -8.69 -26.22
N LEU A 256 -3.65 -8.49 -25.49
CA LEU A 256 -3.21 -7.17 -25.04
C LEU A 256 -2.72 -6.31 -26.21
N ALA A 257 -1.88 -6.87 -27.10
CA ALA A 257 -1.37 -6.13 -28.24
C ALA A 257 -2.50 -5.65 -29.18
N ASP A 258 -3.52 -6.47 -29.46
CA ASP A 258 -4.68 -6.12 -30.25
C ASP A 258 -5.51 -5.00 -29.59
N ALA A 259 -5.67 -5.08 -28.29
CA ALA A 259 -6.38 -4.08 -27.53
C ALA A 259 -5.62 -2.73 -27.48
N ILE A 260 -4.28 -2.74 -27.40
CA ILE A 260 -3.43 -1.55 -27.51
C ILE A 260 -3.60 -0.94 -28.89
N ALA A 261 -3.47 -1.72 -29.97
CA ALA A 261 -3.62 -1.24 -31.34
C ALA A 261 -4.99 -0.57 -31.57
N THR A 262 -6.04 -1.07 -30.91
CA THR A 262 -7.39 -0.51 -30.98
C THR A 262 -7.52 0.79 -30.16
N ALA A 263 -7.05 0.79 -28.92
CA ALA A 263 -7.24 1.91 -28.01
C ALA A 263 -6.20 3.02 -28.21
N PHE A 264 -4.95 2.66 -28.46
CA PHE A 264 -3.81 3.56 -28.62
C PHE A 264 -3.02 3.21 -29.89
N PRO A 265 -3.55 3.52 -31.10
CA PRO A 265 -3.01 3.04 -32.36
C PRO A 265 -1.58 3.57 -32.71
N ARG A 266 -1.12 4.61 -32.00
CA ARG A 266 0.24 5.15 -32.16
C ARG A 266 1.25 4.56 -31.18
N THR A 267 0.84 3.70 -30.27
CA THR A 267 1.68 3.12 -29.26
C THR A 267 2.60 2.06 -29.85
N THR A 268 3.89 2.17 -29.58
CA THR A 268 4.85 1.12 -29.89
C THR A 268 4.74 0.00 -28.83
N VAL A 269 4.44 -1.21 -29.28
CA VAL A 269 4.41 -2.39 -28.39
C VAL A 269 5.81 -2.95 -28.26
N GLN A 270 6.28 -3.10 -27.01
CA GLN A 270 7.58 -3.65 -26.66
C GLN A 270 7.41 -4.91 -25.81
N THR A 271 7.99 -6.02 -26.23
CA THR A 271 8.05 -7.23 -25.38
C THR A 271 8.97 -6.98 -24.19
N CYS A 272 8.52 -7.34 -23.01
CA CYS A 272 9.32 -7.26 -21.78
C CYS A 272 10.49 -8.24 -21.84
N ILE A 273 11.70 -7.72 -21.99
CA ILE A 273 12.92 -8.51 -22.10
C ILE A 273 13.14 -9.38 -20.84
N VAL A 274 12.81 -8.85 -19.65
CA VAL A 274 12.96 -9.59 -18.40
C VAL A 274 12.07 -10.84 -18.38
N HIS A 275 10.80 -10.70 -18.82
CA HIS A 275 9.89 -11.84 -18.92
C HIS A 275 10.32 -12.81 -20.02
N LEU A 276 10.78 -12.32 -21.17
CA LEU A 276 11.28 -13.17 -22.26
C LEU A 276 12.49 -14.01 -21.81
N ILE A 277 13.43 -13.41 -21.07
CA ILE A 277 14.55 -14.14 -20.47
C ILE A 277 14.06 -15.17 -19.45
N ARG A 278 13.19 -14.78 -18.54
CA ARG A 278 12.65 -15.68 -17.51
C ARG A 278 11.97 -16.90 -18.16
N ASN A 279 11.10 -16.67 -19.13
CA ASN A 279 10.42 -17.71 -19.86
C ASN A 279 11.41 -18.59 -20.65
N SER A 280 12.48 -18.00 -21.20
CA SER A 280 13.55 -18.77 -21.86
C SER A 280 14.25 -19.72 -20.88
N LEU A 281 14.51 -19.26 -19.64
CA LEU A 281 15.17 -20.08 -18.63
C LEU A 281 14.29 -21.22 -18.09
N ASP A 282 12.97 -21.15 -18.27
CA ASP A 282 12.07 -22.25 -17.90
C ASP A 282 12.20 -23.44 -18.84
N TYR A 283 12.65 -23.24 -20.08
CA TYR A 283 13.01 -24.32 -20.99
C TYR A 283 14.38 -24.97 -20.68
N ALA A 284 15.23 -24.27 -19.90
CA ALA A 284 16.57 -24.76 -19.59
C ALA A 284 16.60 -25.57 -18.29
N GLY A 285 17.33 -26.66 -18.29
CA GLY A 285 17.62 -27.43 -17.09
C GLY A 285 18.28 -26.56 -16.00
N TRP A 286 17.96 -26.81 -14.72
CA TRP A 286 18.40 -25.97 -13.59
C TRP A 286 19.91 -25.67 -13.59
N LYS A 287 20.74 -26.66 -13.93
CA LYS A 287 22.22 -26.53 -13.99
C LYS A 287 22.68 -25.58 -15.09
N ASP A 288 21.93 -25.46 -16.16
CA ASP A 288 22.29 -24.70 -17.35
C ASP A 288 21.75 -23.26 -17.33
N ARG A 289 20.74 -22.95 -16.50
CA ARG A 289 20.06 -21.65 -16.46
C ARG A 289 21.01 -20.47 -16.40
N LYS A 290 22.04 -20.53 -15.53
CA LYS A 290 23.02 -19.43 -15.38
C LYS A 290 23.85 -19.21 -16.65
N ALA A 291 24.28 -20.28 -17.30
CA ALA A 291 25.05 -20.21 -18.53
C ALA A 291 24.21 -19.75 -19.73
N VAL A 292 22.98 -20.26 -19.84
CA VAL A 292 22.00 -19.82 -20.85
C VAL A 292 21.67 -18.32 -20.69
N ALA A 293 21.44 -17.85 -19.46
CA ALA A 293 21.19 -16.43 -19.21
C ALA A 293 22.38 -15.55 -19.62
N ALA A 294 23.61 -15.98 -19.34
CA ALA A 294 24.82 -15.30 -19.79
C ALA A 294 24.96 -15.29 -21.31
N ALA A 295 24.62 -16.38 -21.99
CA ALA A 295 24.67 -16.49 -23.45
C ALA A 295 23.57 -15.66 -24.16
N LEU A 296 22.44 -15.42 -23.53
CA LEU A 296 21.37 -14.54 -24.04
C LEU A 296 21.71 -13.04 -23.89
N ARG A 297 22.58 -12.67 -22.95
CA ARG A 297 22.91 -11.28 -22.65
C ARG A 297 23.36 -10.45 -23.86
N PRO A 298 24.23 -10.93 -24.77
CA PRO A 298 24.65 -10.17 -25.94
C PRO A 298 23.50 -9.70 -26.83
N ILE A 299 22.37 -10.40 -26.85
CA ILE A 299 21.21 -10.08 -27.68
C ILE A 299 20.59 -8.76 -27.23
N TYR A 300 20.25 -8.64 -25.96
CA TYR A 300 19.56 -7.45 -25.44
C TYR A 300 20.49 -6.34 -24.94
N ALA A 301 21.79 -6.61 -24.86
CA ALA A 301 22.82 -5.62 -24.55
C ALA A 301 23.55 -5.12 -25.82
N ALA A 302 23.08 -5.48 -27.00
CA ALA A 302 23.65 -5.04 -28.26
C ALA A 302 23.44 -3.52 -28.45
N ALA A 303 24.34 -2.90 -29.24
CA ALA A 303 24.26 -1.47 -29.51
C ALA A 303 23.23 -1.09 -30.61
N SER A 304 22.70 -2.07 -31.34
CA SER A 304 21.70 -1.87 -32.39
C SER A 304 20.89 -3.13 -32.63
N ALA A 305 19.74 -3.00 -33.28
CA ALA A 305 18.90 -4.11 -33.68
C ALA A 305 19.65 -5.11 -34.58
N GLN A 306 20.49 -4.61 -35.50
CA GLN A 306 21.33 -5.47 -36.37
C GLN A 306 22.35 -6.26 -35.56
N ALA A 307 23.04 -5.65 -34.60
CA ALA A 307 23.96 -6.33 -33.72
C ALA A 307 23.26 -7.38 -32.82
N ALA A 308 22.06 -7.07 -32.38
CA ALA A 308 21.20 -7.97 -31.61
C ALA A 308 20.78 -9.19 -32.45
N GLU A 309 20.44 -9.02 -33.73
CA GLU A 309 20.10 -10.10 -34.63
C GLU A 309 21.28 -11.03 -34.87
N GLN A 310 22.49 -10.47 -35.09
CA GLN A 310 23.73 -11.25 -35.18
C GLN A 310 24.01 -12.05 -33.90
N ALA A 311 23.78 -11.43 -32.74
CA ALA A 311 23.93 -12.12 -31.45
C ALA A 311 22.89 -13.23 -31.25
N LEU A 312 21.65 -13.04 -31.71
CA LEU A 312 20.63 -14.10 -31.68
C LEU A 312 21.02 -15.26 -32.62
N GLN A 313 21.54 -14.96 -33.81
CA GLN A 313 22.02 -16.00 -34.72
C GLN A 313 23.22 -16.76 -34.14
N ALA A 314 24.16 -16.04 -33.53
CA ALA A 314 25.30 -16.67 -32.86
C ALA A 314 24.88 -17.55 -31.66
N PHE A 315 23.83 -17.12 -30.92
CA PHE A 315 23.23 -17.96 -29.88
C PHE A 315 22.58 -19.22 -30.48
N ALA A 316 21.84 -19.06 -31.60
CA ALA A 316 21.14 -20.16 -32.26
C ALA A 316 22.12 -21.25 -32.76
N ASP A 317 23.25 -20.83 -33.38
CA ASP A 317 24.30 -21.72 -33.92
C ASP A 317 25.21 -22.28 -32.82
N GLY A 318 25.16 -21.70 -31.64
CA GLY A 318 25.95 -22.08 -30.49
C GLY A 318 25.42 -23.32 -29.75
N PRO A 319 26.14 -23.77 -28.72
CA PRO A 319 25.80 -25.00 -28.00
C PRO A 319 24.47 -24.90 -27.27
N TRP A 320 24.08 -23.69 -26.83
CA TRP A 320 22.84 -23.49 -26.11
C TRP A 320 21.62 -23.42 -27.03
N GLY A 321 21.74 -22.80 -28.20
CA GLY A 321 20.65 -22.76 -29.20
C GLY A 321 20.38 -24.16 -29.76
N THR A 322 21.44 -24.93 -30.04
CA THR A 322 21.32 -26.32 -30.48
C THR A 322 20.67 -27.20 -29.41
N ARG A 323 21.01 -26.98 -28.13
CA ARG A 323 20.46 -27.78 -27.02
C ARG A 323 19.04 -27.36 -26.63
N TYR A 324 18.72 -26.09 -26.77
CA TYR A 324 17.42 -25.49 -26.39
C TYR A 324 16.79 -24.72 -27.57
N PRO A 325 16.43 -25.36 -28.67
CA PRO A 325 15.92 -24.68 -29.88
C PRO A 325 14.60 -23.94 -29.62
N THR A 326 13.83 -24.34 -28.60
CA THR A 326 12.62 -23.66 -28.18
C THR A 326 12.87 -22.21 -27.72
N ILE A 327 14.04 -21.95 -27.12
CA ILE A 327 14.45 -20.60 -26.73
C ILE A 327 14.65 -19.74 -27.97
N VAL A 328 15.38 -20.24 -28.97
CA VAL A 328 15.63 -19.57 -30.25
C VAL A 328 14.30 -19.22 -30.92
N ALA A 329 13.41 -20.22 -31.03
CA ALA A 329 12.07 -20.00 -31.64
C ALA A 329 11.22 -18.99 -30.87
N ALA A 330 11.33 -18.92 -29.54
CA ALA A 330 10.62 -17.94 -28.74
C ALA A 330 11.11 -16.50 -29.02
N TRP A 331 12.43 -16.29 -29.10
CA TRP A 331 13.05 -15.01 -29.43
C TRP A 331 12.72 -14.56 -30.86
N GLN A 332 12.84 -15.46 -31.85
CA GLN A 332 12.49 -15.18 -33.23
C GLN A 332 11.03 -14.77 -33.39
N ARG A 333 10.12 -15.47 -32.71
CA ARG A 333 8.68 -15.15 -32.74
C ARG A 333 8.35 -13.79 -32.13
N ALA A 334 9.09 -13.37 -31.10
CA ALA A 334 8.90 -12.08 -30.44
C ALA A 334 9.70 -10.95 -31.10
N TRP A 335 10.52 -11.21 -32.12
CA TRP A 335 11.58 -10.34 -32.61
C TRP A 335 11.11 -8.93 -32.99
N GLU A 336 10.01 -8.82 -33.70
CA GLU A 336 9.44 -7.52 -34.11
C GLU A 336 9.08 -6.63 -32.92
N ASN A 337 8.66 -7.23 -31.80
CA ASN A 337 8.31 -6.53 -30.57
C ASN A 337 9.46 -6.49 -29.55
N VAL A 338 10.60 -7.15 -29.82
CA VAL A 338 11.81 -7.07 -29.00
C VAL A 338 12.69 -5.91 -29.43
N THR A 339 12.78 -5.65 -30.74
CA THR A 339 13.72 -4.67 -31.31
C THR A 339 13.35 -3.19 -31.15
N PRO A 340 12.11 -2.76 -30.89
CA PRO A 340 11.76 -1.35 -30.81
C PRO A 340 12.58 -0.54 -29.82
N PHE A 341 13.03 -1.13 -28.69
CA PHE A 341 13.80 -0.38 -27.70
C PHE A 341 15.19 0.07 -28.21
N PHE A 342 15.74 -0.53 -29.27
CA PHE A 342 17.01 -0.11 -29.85
C PHE A 342 16.95 1.23 -30.61
N VAL A 343 15.75 1.75 -30.85
CA VAL A 343 15.56 3.06 -31.48
C VAL A 343 15.74 4.22 -30.48
N PHE A 344 15.63 3.91 -29.19
CA PHE A 344 15.75 4.90 -28.12
C PHE A 344 17.17 4.94 -27.59
N PRO A 345 17.72 6.11 -27.24
CA PRO A 345 19.07 6.28 -26.71
C PRO A 345 19.25 5.65 -25.32
#